data_6db43444231fa9ff1d1c0ec75cf463c8
#
_entry.id   6db43444231fa9ff1d1c0ec75cf463c8
#
_cell.length_a   1.000
_cell.length_b   1.000
_cell.length_c   1.000
_cell.angle_alpha   90.00
_cell.angle_beta   90.00
_cell.angle_gamma   90.00
#
_symmetry.space_group_name_H-M   'P 1'
#
loop_
_entity.id
_entity.type
_entity.pdbx_description
1 polymer ?
#
loop_
_entity_poly.entity_id
_entity_poly.type
_entity_poly.pdbx_seq_one_letter_code
_entity_poly.pdbx_strand_id
1 'polypeptide(L)'
;MNSSSSQLPGVLNVGICGLGTVGRGTLELLRNNASEIERRLGSTLVISHAVTRTLDANCKALLDSCGVNQSGTDPFAVVKDPEVRILVETMGGFDPAFEVVSQALANGKHVVTANKALIAERGNELFPIAEQHNVNLAYESSVAGGIPIIKVLREGLAGNQIDWLAGIINGTGNFIMTEMAAKQRHFDDVLKQAQELGYAEADPTLDIDGTDAAHKLTIMGSIVFGIPLQFDQTYTEGISNITPEDISYADELGYCIKHLGIARKTGKGIEMRVHPTLLSKSRLLANVNGVGNAVLVHGNAVGATLYSGPGAGAEATASAVVADLIDIGRQLAAGSVEPVYPPLGYRHAHNDLPVLGI
;
A
#
# COMPACT_ATOMS: atom_id res chain seq x y z
N MET A 1 3.82 23.35 38.99
CA MET A 1 3.09 23.47 37.73
C MET A 1 4.06 24.00 36.69
N ASN A 2 4.87 23.16 36.10
CA ASN A 2 5.74 23.53 34.98
C ASN A 2 5.05 23.00 33.73
N SER A 3 4.37 23.89 33.02
CA SER A 3 3.93 23.64 31.66
C SER A 3 5.16 23.67 30.74
N SER A 4 5.81 22.54 30.59
CA SER A 4 6.70 22.36 29.44
C SER A 4 5.83 22.34 28.19
N SER A 5 5.70 23.49 27.55
CA SER A 5 5.20 23.59 26.19
C SER A 5 6.10 22.71 25.32
N SER A 6 5.62 21.55 24.94
CA SER A 6 6.22 20.73 23.89
C SER A 6 5.99 21.48 22.56
N GLN A 7 6.81 22.55 22.33
CA GLN A 7 6.92 23.08 20.98
C GLN A 7 7.56 21.99 20.13
N LEU A 8 6.86 21.61 19.06
CA LEU A 8 7.48 20.88 17.98
C LEU A 8 8.80 21.52 17.59
N PRO A 9 9.84 20.76 17.27
CA PRO A 9 10.92 21.31 16.48
C PRO A 9 10.28 21.86 15.21
N GLY A 10 10.56 23.12 14.85
CA GLY A 10 9.97 23.79 13.69
C GLY A 10 10.24 23.06 12.34
N VAL A 11 11.06 22.03 12.37
CA VAL A 11 11.45 21.20 11.21
C VAL A 11 11.43 19.72 11.57
N LEU A 12 10.75 18.91 10.76
CA LEU A 12 10.73 17.47 10.85
C LEU A 12 11.59 16.86 9.72
N ASN A 13 12.74 16.31 10.08
CA ASN A 13 13.67 15.71 9.14
C ASN A 13 13.25 14.29 8.76
N VAL A 14 13.17 14.05 7.47
CA VAL A 14 12.80 12.76 6.86
C VAL A 14 13.94 12.31 5.97
N GLY A 15 14.29 11.01 6.06
CA GLY A 15 15.18 10.35 5.13
C GLY A 15 14.38 9.49 4.13
N ILE A 16 14.78 9.44 2.87
CA ILE A 16 14.14 8.64 1.84
C ILE A 16 15.12 7.63 1.23
N CYS A 17 14.74 6.36 1.25
CA CYS A 17 15.48 5.25 0.64
C CYS A 17 14.71 4.72 -0.58
N GLY A 18 15.27 4.93 -1.78
CA GLY A 18 14.67 4.57 -3.04
C GLY A 18 14.08 5.78 -3.78
N LEU A 19 14.65 6.12 -4.95
CA LEU A 19 14.18 7.20 -5.82
C LEU A 19 13.70 6.66 -7.18
N GLY A 20 12.91 5.59 -7.11
CA GLY A 20 12.11 5.08 -8.22
C GLY A 20 10.86 5.95 -8.44
N THR A 21 9.85 5.39 -9.09
CA THR A 21 8.58 6.07 -9.40
C THR A 21 7.94 6.70 -8.16
N VAL A 22 7.82 5.95 -7.07
CA VAL A 22 7.16 6.42 -5.84
C VAL A 22 8.02 7.44 -5.10
N GLY A 23 9.32 7.17 -4.93
CA GLY A 23 10.21 8.07 -4.20
C GLY A 23 10.35 9.44 -4.89
N ARG A 24 10.48 9.47 -6.22
CA ARG A 24 10.49 10.73 -6.99
C ARG A 24 9.17 11.46 -6.88
N GLY A 25 8.05 10.75 -7.06
CA GLY A 25 6.72 11.33 -6.88
C GLY A 25 6.52 11.92 -5.47
N THR A 26 7.07 11.28 -4.44
CA THR A 26 7.02 11.78 -3.06
C THR A 26 7.79 13.10 -2.91
N LEU A 27 9.00 13.20 -3.47
CA LEU A 27 9.78 14.45 -3.47
C LEU A 27 9.05 15.58 -4.19
N GLU A 28 8.51 15.30 -5.38
CA GLU A 28 7.76 16.27 -6.18
C GLU A 28 6.49 16.74 -5.48
N LEU A 29 5.73 15.82 -4.87
CA LEU A 29 4.51 16.16 -4.14
C LEU A 29 4.81 17.00 -2.91
N LEU A 30 5.83 16.65 -2.14
CA LEU A 30 6.28 17.44 -0.98
C LEU A 30 6.67 18.86 -1.38
N ARG A 31 7.40 19.03 -2.48
CA ARG A 31 7.77 20.34 -3.01
C ARG A 31 6.56 21.12 -3.51
N ASN A 32 5.72 20.50 -4.32
CA ASN A 32 4.60 21.18 -4.98
C ASN A 32 3.50 21.58 -4.00
N ASN A 33 3.30 20.82 -2.93
CA ASN A 33 2.25 21.04 -1.93
C ASN A 33 2.80 21.47 -0.57
N ALA A 34 4.04 21.97 -0.50
CA ALA A 34 4.73 22.28 0.74
C ALA A 34 3.89 23.15 1.71
N SER A 35 3.30 24.23 1.22
CA SER A 35 2.49 25.14 2.03
C SER A 35 1.22 24.47 2.60
N GLU A 36 0.55 23.62 1.84
CA GLU A 36 -0.63 22.89 2.33
C GLU A 36 -0.24 21.81 3.34
N ILE A 37 0.87 21.12 3.10
CA ILE A 37 1.40 20.12 4.02
C ILE A 37 1.79 20.77 5.35
N GLU A 38 2.52 21.89 5.31
CA GLU A 38 2.90 22.66 6.49
C GLU A 38 1.68 23.16 7.26
N ARG A 39 0.67 23.68 6.55
CA ARG A 39 -0.59 24.11 7.17
C ARG A 39 -1.31 22.97 7.91
N ARG A 40 -1.26 21.76 7.37
CA ARG A 40 -1.89 20.55 7.97
C ARG A 40 -1.09 19.95 9.09
N LEU A 41 0.22 19.99 8.96
CA LEU A 41 1.16 19.43 9.92
C LEU A 41 1.44 20.37 11.10
N GLY A 42 1.45 21.66 10.85
CA GLY A 42 1.87 22.69 11.82
C GLY A 42 3.38 22.81 11.97
N SER A 43 4.16 22.16 11.10
CA SER A 43 5.63 22.16 11.07
C SER A 43 6.13 21.97 9.66
N THR A 44 7.34 22.40 9.37
CA THR A 44 7.98 22.19 8.07
C THR A 44 8.53 20.75 7.98
N LEU A 45 8.17 20.02 6.92
CA LEU A 45 8.71 18.71 6.62
C LEU A 45 9.83 18.86 5.59
N VAL A 46 11.00 18.31 5.90
CA VAL A 46 12.21 18.42 5.08
C VAL A 46 12.79 17.05 4.79
N ILE A 47 13.04 16.75 3.52
CA ILE A 47 13.85 15.58 3.16
C ILE A 47 15.32 15.96 3.35
N SER A 48 15.89 15.60 4.48
CA SER A 48 17.27 15.93 4.81
C SER A 48 18.27 14.99 4.17
N HIS A 49 17.88 13.72 3.90
CA HIS A 49 18.75 12.67 3.40
C HIS A 49 18.02 11.80 2.38
N ALA A 50 18.59 11.61 1.19
CA ALA A 50 18.02 10.77 0.15
C ALA A 50 19.03 9.76 -0.39
N VAL A 51 18.58 8.51 -0.58
CA VAL A 51 19.43 7.41 -1.06
C VAL A 51 18.78 6.68 -2.23
N THR A 52 19.60 6.38 -3.23
CA THR A 52 19.20 5.59 -4.41
C THR A 52 20.37 4.75 -4.92
N ARG A 53 20.08 3.61 -5.58
CA ARG A 53 21.12 2.76 -6.18
C ARG A 53 21.96 3.49 -7.23
N THR A 54 21.33 4.37 -8.00
CA THR A 54 21.99 5.13 -9.06
C THR A 54 21.72 6.61 -8.86
N LEU A 55 22.78 7.36 -8.60
CA LEU A 55 22.73 8.81 -8.41
C LEU A 55 23.23 9.51 -9.68
N ASP A 56 22.40 9.49 -10.73
CA ASP A 56 22.68 10.15 -12.00
C ASP A 56 22.43 11.68 -11.95
N ALA A 57 22.72 12.38 -13.05
CA ALA A 57 22.56 13.82 -13.14
C ALA A 57 21.10 14.28 -12.97
N ASN A 58 20.13 13.50 -13.50
CA ASN A 58 18.71 13.83 -13.38
C ASN A 58 18.24 13.67 -11.93
N CYS A 59 18.72 12.60 -11.25
CA CYS A 59 18.43 12.39 -9.85
C CYS A 59 19.00 13.53 -8.99
N LYS A 60 20.25 13.94 -9.23
CA LYS A 60 20.86 15.07 -8.51
C LYS A 60 20.09 16.36 -8.71
N ALA A 61 19.73 16.69 -9.96
CA ALA A 61 18.94 17.89 -10.27
C ALA A 61 17.57 17.89 -9.55
N LEU A 62 16.91 16.74 -9.43
CA LEU A 62 15.68 16.62 -8.66
C LEU A 62 15.93 16.88 -7.17
N LEU A 63 16.95 16.26 -6.58
CA LEU A 63 17.30 16.43 -5.17
C LEU A 63 17.63 17.90 -4.86
N ASP A 64 18.43 18.54 -5.70
CA ASP A 64 18.78 19.96 -5.57
C ASP A 64 17.52 20.85 -5.63
N SER A 65 16.59 20.55 -6.57
CA SER A 65 15.34 21.31 -6.70
C SER A 65 14.39 21.13 -5.51
N CYS A 66 14.54 20.04 -4.76
CA CYS A 66 13.78 19.72 -3.55
C CYS A 66 14.51 20.13 -2.25
N GLY A 67 15.68 20.74 -2.34
CA GLY A 67 16.46 21.20 -1.18
C GLY A 67 17.03 20.07 -0.31
N VAL A 68 17.30 18.91 -0.92
CA VAL A 68 17.86 17.77 -0.20
C VAL A 68 19.34 17.97 0.06
N ASN A 69 19.74 18.00 1.35
CA ASN A 69 21.10 18.35 1.75
C ASN A 69 22.10 17.20 1.62
N GLN A 70 21.66 15.97 1.85
CA GLN A 70 22.52 14.78 1.82
C GLN A 70 21.96 13.77 0.82
N SER A 71 22.84 13.22 -0.01
CA SER A 71 22.46 12.17 -0.95
C SER A 71 23.55 11.13 -1.10
N GLY A 72 23.17 9.88 -1.36
CA GLY A 72 24.13 8.78 -1.46
C GLY A 72 23.53 7.51 -2.04
N THR A 73 24.28 6.41 -1.89
CA THR A 73 23.87 5.07 -2.35
C THR A 73 23.75 4.04 -1.21
N ASP A 74 24.18 4.39 0.01
CA ASP A 74 24.09 3.52 1.19
C ASP A 74 22.82 3.85 2.01
N PRO A 75 21.77 2.99 2.01
CA PRO A 75 20.58 3.23 2.78
C PRO A 75 20.81 3.21 4.30
N PHE A 76 21.85 2.53 4.77
CA PHE A 76 22.19 2.52 6.19
C PHE A 76 22.75 3.87 6.69
N ALA A 77 23.21 4.74 5.80
CA ALA A 77 23.55 6.10 6.18
C ALA A 77 22.34 6.87 6.71
N VAL A 78 21.16 6.70 6.10
CA VAL A 78 19.88 7.28 6.58
C VAL A 78 19.49 6.69 7.94
N VAL A 79 19.65 5.38 8.11
CA VAL A 79 19.36 4.69 9.39
C VAL A 79 20.22 5.20 10.54
N LYS A 80 21.49 5.50 10.27
CA LYS A 80 22.48 5.97 11.28
C LYS A 80 22.40 7.46 11.56
N ASP A 81 21.78 8.25 10.69
CA ASP A 81 21.69 9.70 10.85
C ASP A 81 20.76 10.05 12.04
N PRO A 82 21.27 10.63 13.15
CA PRO A 82 20.46 10.92 14.33
C PRO A 82 19.42 12.02 14.11
N GLU A 83 19.61 12.87 13.11
CA GLU A 83 18.67 13.95 12.79
C GLU A 83 17.42 13.45 12.06
N VAL A 84 17.52 12.31 11.38
CA VAL A 84 16.37 11.69 10.68
C VAL A 84 15.42 11.06 11.69
N ARG A 85 14.20 11.55 11.74
CA ARG A 85 13.14 11.05 12.64
C ARG A 85 12.23 10.03 11.95
N ILE A 86 12.01 10.18 10.66
CA ILE A 86 11.17 9.29 9.85
C ILE A 86 11.97 8.80 8.65
N LEU A 87 11.98 7.50 8.41
CA LEU A 87 12.53 6.89 7.22
C LEU A 87 11.39 6.51 6.27
N VAL A 88 11.46 6.96 5.01
CA VAL A 88 10.57 6.52 3.92
C VAL A 88 11.29 5.44 3.11
N GLU A 89 10.73 4.25 3.04
CA GLU A 89 11.22 3.12 2.25
C GLU A 89 10.38 2.95 0.98
N THR A 90 11.00 3.15 -0.17
CA THR A 90 10.42 2.98 -1.51
C THR A 90 11.38 2.23 -2.45
N MET A 91 12.22 1.34 -1.88
CA MET A 91 13.19 0.55 -2.63
C MET A 91 12.56 -0.66 -3.32
N GLY A 92 11.54 -1.24 -2.65
CA GLY A 92 10.92 -2.49 -3.09
C GLY A 92 11.80 -3.72 -2.85
N GLY A 93 11.22 -4.91 -3.02
CA GLY A 93 11.89 -6.18 -2.73
C GLY A 93 12.12 -6.41 -1.24
N PHE A 94 12.94 -7.42 -0.91
CA PHE A 94 13.24 -7.78 0.49
C PHE A 94 14.60 -7.27 0.94
N ASP A 95 15.63 -7.46 0.12
CA ASP A 95 16.99 -7.05 0.42
C ASP A 95 17.37 -5.79 -0.37
N PRO A 96 17.92 -4.75 0.28
CA PRO A 96 18.20 -4.61 1.71
C PRO A 96 17.01 -4.02 2.52
N ALA A 97 15.79 -3.92 1.95
CA ALA A 97 14.66 -3.20 2.54
C ALA A 97 14.30 -3.70 3.95
N PHE A 98 14.26 -5.02 4.15
CA PHE A 98 13.94 -5.61 5.46
C PHE A 98 14.94 -5.17 6.54
N GLU A 99 16.23 -5.25 6.24
CA GLU A 99 17.27 -4.91 7.23
C GLU A 99 17.29 -3.41 7.51
N VAL A 100 17.11 -2.58 6.48
CA VAL A 100 17.02 -1.11 6.62
C VAL A 100 15.83 -0.72 7.49
N VAL A 101 14.64 -1.28 7.24
CA VAL A 101 13.44 -1.02 8.02
C VAL A 101 13.58 -1.51 9.45
N SER A 102 14.06 -2.76 9.65
CA SER A 102 14.27 -3.34 10.97
C SER A 102 15.22 -2.50 11.82
N GLN A 103 16.38 -2.10 11.26
CA GLN A 103 17.35 -1.27 11.96
C GLN A 103 16.81 0.16 12.22
N ALA A 104 16.05 0.73 11.29
CA ALA A 104 15.44 2.05 11.50
C ALA A 104 14.48 2.02 12.69
N LEU A 105 13.58 1.04 12.73
CA LEU A 105 12.65 0.83 13.85
C LEU A 105 13.40 0.60 15.18
N ALA A 106 14.42 -0.26 15.19
CA ALA A 106 15.24 -0.54 16.37
C ALA A 106 16.02 0.69 16.85
N ASN A 107 16.36 1.62 15.96
CA ASN A 107 17.00 2.90 16.29
C ASN A 107 15.98 3.99 16.70
N GLY A 108 14.72 3.64 16.93
CA GLY A 108 13.69 4.58 17.36
C GLY A 108 13.21 5.53 16.26
N LYS A 109 13.39 5.19 14.98
CA LYS A 109 12.87 5.96 13.86
C LYS A 109 11.50 5.44 13.45
N HIS A 110 10.58 6.33 13.16
CA HIS A 110 9.35 5.97 12.47
C HIS A 110 9.65 5.57 11.03
N VAL A 111 8.87 4.65 10.48
CA VAL A 111 9.02 4.18 9.08
C VAL A 111 7.71 4.32 8.34
N VAL A 112 7.81 4.82 7.10
CA VAL A 112 6.74 4.80 6.09
C VAL A 112 7.21 3.95 4.93
N THR A 113 6.48 2.91 4.55
CA THR A 113 6.89 2.02 3.44
C THR A 113 5.78 1.84 2.41
N ALA A 114 6.17 1.83 1.13
CA ALA A 114 5.31 1.46 0.01
C ALA A 114 5.46 -0.02 -0.41
N ASN A 115 6.26 -0.79 0.32
CA ASN A 115 6.65 -2.14 -0.03
C ASN A 115 5.64 -3.19 0.47
N LYS A 116 4.65 -3.48 -0.35
CA LYS A 116 3.58 -4.43 -0.02
C LYS A 116 4.08 -5.84 0.26
N ALA A 117 5.07 -6.31 -0.52
CA ALA A 117 5.63 -7.65 -0.34
C ALA A 117 6.31 -7.77 1.03
N LEU A 118 7.12 -6.76 1.40
CA LEU A 118 7.77 -6.70 2.70
C LEU A 118 6.76 -6.76 3.86
N ILE A 119 5.66 -6.00 3.76
CA ILE A 119 4.63 -6.02 4.81
C ILE A 119 3.89 -7.36 4.80
N ALA A 120 3.42 -7.86 3.66
CA ALA A 120 2.60 -9.08 3.58
C ALA A 120 3.35 -10.33 4.07
N GLU A 121 4.64 -10.44 3.78
CA GLU A 121 5.44 -11.64 4.06
C GLU A 121 6.28 -11.52 5.34
N ARG A 122 6.78 -10.32 5.68
CA ARG A 122 7.69 -10.11 6.80
C ARG A 122 7.15 -9.12 7.85
N GLY A 123 5.93 -8.62 7.69
CA GLY A 123 5.33 -7.66 8.62
C GLY A 123 5.20 -8.21 10.05
N ASN A 124 4.92 -9.50 10.21
CA ASN A 124 4.87 -10.15 11.53
C ASN A 124 6.20 -10.10 12.30
N GLU A 125 7.32 -9.88 11.60
CA GLU A 125 8.64 -9.69 12.21
C GLU A 125 8.90 -8.20 12.51
N LEU A 126 8.39 -7.30 11.68
CA LEU A 126 8.63 -5.85 11.79
C LEU A 126 7.72 -5.17 12.81
N PHE A 127 6.46 -5.58 12.92
CA PHE A 127 5.50 -4.97 13.85
C PHE A 127 5.94 -5.06 15.32
N PRO A 128 6.43 -6.21 15.82
CA PRO A 128 6.93 -6.28 17.20
C PRO A 128 8.12 -5.35 17.46
N ILE A 129 9.00 -5.13 16.47
CA ILE A 129 10.11 -4.19 16.61
C ILE A 129 9.57 -2.75 16.75
N ALA A 130 8.61 -2.36 15.92
CA ALA A 130 8.00 -1.05 15.99
C ALA A 130 7.30 -0.83 17.35
N GLU A 131 6.55 -1.82 17.83
CA GLU A 131 5.87 -1.78 19.13
C GLU A 131 6.87 -1.68 20.29
N GLN A 132 7.93 -2.50 20.28
CA GLN A 132 8.98 -2.49 21.32
C GLN A 132 9.66 -1.13 21.46
N HIS A 133 9.84 -0.43 20.33
CA HIS A 133 10.53 0.86 20.29
C HIS A 133 9.57 2.07 20.28
N ASN A 134 8.25 1.85 20.40
CA ASN A 134 7.21 2.88 20.38
C ASN A 134 7.27 3.79 19.15
N VAL A 135 7.52 3.21 17.98
CA VAL A 135 7.56 3.91 16.70
C VAL A 135 6.50 3.40 15.74
N ASN A 136 6.11 4.23 14.78
CA ASN A 136 5.18 3.82 13.73
C ASN A 136 5.91 3.06 12.63
N LEU A 137 5.27 1.98 12.16
CA LEU A 137 5.46 1.44 10.82
C LEU A 137 4.18 1.69 10.05
N ALA A 138 4.17 2.71 9.20
CA ALA A 138 3.03 3.11 8.38
C ALA A 138 3.22 2.61 6.94
N TYR A 139 2.12 2.17 6.32
CA TYR A 139 2.18 1.49 5.02
C TYR A 139 0.93 1.70 4.15
N GLU A 140 0.25 2.87 4.29
CA GLU A 140 -0.90 3.22 3.45
C GLU A 140 -0.60 3.08 1.97
N SER A 141 0.58 3.52 1.55
CA SER A 141 1.04 3.49 0.16
C SER A 141 1.30 2.08 -0.40
N SER A 142 1.33 1.06 0.45
CA SER A 142 1.55 -0.33 0.03
C SER A 142 0.31 -0.98 -0.58
N VAL A 143 -0.90 -0.47 -0.32
CA VAL A 143 -2.16 -1.06 -0.77
C VAL A 143 -3.01 -0.04 -1.51
N ALA A 144 -3.38 -0.35 -2.76
CA ALA A 144 -4.30 0.42 -3.58
C ALA A 144 -3.89 1.90 -3.82
N GLY A 145 -2.61 2.22 -3.72
CA GLY A 145 -1.99 3.49 -4.10
C GLY A 145 -2.70 4.74 -3.59
N GLY A 146 -3.49 5.39 -4.44
CA GLY A 146 -4.21 6.62 -4.10
C GLY A 146 -5.51 6.44 -3.32
N ILE A 147 -5.95 5.19 -3.07
CA ILE A 147 -7.14 4.89 -2.25
C ILE A 147 -6.69 4.74 -0.79
N PRO A 148 -7.15 5.56 0.17
CA PRO A 148 -6.71 5.50 1.56
C PRO A 148 -7.33 4.32 2.32
N ILE A 149 -7.14 3.10 1.79
CA ILE A 149 -7.88 1.92 2.25
C ILE A 149 -7.43 1.42 3.61
N ILE A 150 -6.14 1.52 3.95
CA ILE A 150 -5.64 1.09 5.26
C ILE A 150 -6.26 1.94 6.37
N LYS A 151 -6.29 3.27 6.21
CA LYS A 151 -6.93 4.19 7.15
C LYS A 151 -8.43 3.96 7.24
N VAL A 152 -9.09 3.71 6.11
CA VAL A 152 -10.52 3.35 6.10
C VAL A 152 -10.77 2.12 6.94
N LEU A 153 -10.02 1.04 6.72
CA LEU A 153 -10.23 -0.23 7.42
C LEU A 153 -9.84 -0.14 8.90
N ARG A 154 -8.71 0.51 9.21
CA ARG A 154 -8.16 0.58 10.56
C ARG A 154 -8.83 1.63 11.45
N GLU A 155 -9.26 2.74 10.88
CA GLU A 155 -9.75 3.92 11.59
C GLU A 155 -11.20 4.23 11.25
N GLY A 156 -11.51 4.44 9.97
CA GLY A 156 -12.84 4.88 9.53
C GLY A 156 -13.95 3.87 9.80
N LEU A 157 -13.65 2.59 9.71
CA LEU A 157 -14.58 1.49 9.94
C LEU A 157 -14.35 0.75 11.27
N ALA A 158 -13.51 1.27 12.16
CA ALA A 158 -13.13 0.61 13.41
C ALA A 158 -14.32 0.24 14.33
N GLY A 159 -15.45 0.93 14.22
CA GLY A 159 -16.67 0.62 14.95
C GLY A 159 -17.50 -0.53 14.38
N ASN A 160 -17.08 -1.14 13.27
CA ASN A 160 -17.80 -2.22 12.60
C ASN A 160 -17.12 -3.58 12.78
N GLN A 161 -17.92 -4.63 12.77
CA GLN A 161 -17.43 -5.96 12.43
C GLN A 161 -17.51 -6.08 10.91
N ILE A 162 -16.38 -6.31 10.28
CA ILE A 162 -16.34 -6.52 8.82
C ILE A 162 -16.67 -7.98 8.55
N ASP A 163 -17.71 -8.21 7.75
CA ASP A 163 -18.13 -9.54 7.34
C ASP A 163 -17.29 -10.05 6.17
N TRP A 164 -17.05 -9.16 5.20
CA TRP A 164 -16.24 -9.45 4.01
C TRP A 164 -15.75 -8.17 3.34
N LEU A 165 -14.72 -8.33 2.55
CA LEU A 165 -14.30 -7.35 1.55
C LEU A 165 -14.02 -8.04 0.22
N ALA A 166 -14.19 -7.29 -0.87
CA ALA A 166 -13.82 -7.74 -2.21
C ALA A 166 -13.25 -6.55 -3.00
N GLY A 167 -12.18 -6.77 -3.77
CA GLY A 167 -11.55 -5.66 -4.48
C GLY A 167 -10.93 -6.05 -5.81
N ILE A 168 -10.98 -5.10 -6.73
CA ILE A 168 -10.13 -5.03 -7.91
C ILE A 168 -8.91 -4.23 -7.47
N ILE A 169 -7.81 -4.92 -7.17
CA ILE A 169 -6.64 -4.34 -6.50
C ILE A 169 -5.33 -4.50 -7.29
N ASN A 170 -5.42 -4.99 -8.52
CA ASN A 170 -4.37 -4.98 -9.52
C ASN A 170 -4.85 -4.28 -10.79
N GLY A 171 -4.25 -3.12 -11.12
CA GLY A 171 -4.65 -2.29 -12.26
C GLY A 171 -4.28 -2.92 -13.62
N THR A 172 -3.13 -3.59 -13.71
CA THR A 172 -2.65 -4.27 -14.91
C THR A 172 -3.61 -5.39 -15.30
N GLY A 173 -3.92 -6.29 -14.36
CA GLY A 173 -4.87 -7.38 -14.58
C GLY A 173 -6.27 -6.87 -14.94
N ASN A 174 -6.76 -5.81 -14.28
CA ASN A 174 -8.06 -5.23 -14.61
C ASN A 174 -8.07 -4.59 -16.02
N PHE A 175 -6.98 -3.92 -16.43
CA PHE A 175 -6.84 -3.40 -17.78
C PHE A 175 -6.92 -4.53 -18.81
N ILE A 176 -6.15 -5.60 -18.62
CA ILE A 176 -6.14 -6.74 -19.53
C ILE A 176 -7.55 -7.34 -19.67
N MET A 177 -8.21 -7.64 -18.58
CA MET A 177 -9.57 -8.20 -18.59
C MET A 177 -10.59 -7.25 -19.24
N THR A 178 -10.45 -5.94 -19.03
CA THR A 178 -11.33 -4.92 -19.63
C THR A 178 -11.15 -4.87 -21.15
N GLU A 179 -9.90 -4.84 -21.63
CA GLU A 179 -9.61 -4.76 -23.07
C GLU A 179 -9.96 -6.05 -23.80
N MET A 180 -9.72 -7.22 -23.20
CA MET A 180 -10.18 -8.50 -23.74
C MET A 180 -11.71 -8.51 -23.92
N ALA A 181 -12.44 -8.05 -22.91
CA ALA A 181 -13.91 -7.98 -22.97
C ALA A 181 -14.42 -6.98 -24.02
N ALA A 182 -13.83 -5.78 -24.07
CA ALA A 182 -14.30 -4.71 -24.96
C ALA A 182 -14.01 -4.98 -26.44
N LYS A 183 -12.88 -5.69 -26.74
CA LYS A 183 -12.36 -5.83 -28.11
C LYS A 183 -12.27 -7.29 -28.59
N GLN A 184 -12.71 -8.25 -27.78
CA GLN A 184 -12.65 -9.69 -28.08
C GLN A 184 -11.25 -10.13 -28.52
N ARG A 185 -10.23 -9.68 -27.78
CA ARG A 185 -8.82 -9.95 -28.06
C ARG A 185 -8.27 -11.05 -27.16
N HIS A 186 -7.24 -11.74 -27.63
CA HIS A 186 -6.51 -12.74 -26.84
C HIS A 186 -5.64 -12.06 -25.77
N PHE A 187 -5.42 -12.79 -24.68
CA PHE A 187 -4.64 -12.33 -23.52
C PHE A 187 -3.26 -11.79 -23.91
N ASP A 188 -2.49 -12.51 -24.70
CA ASP A 188 -1.12 -12.14 -25.08
C ASP A 188 -1.04 -10.81 -25.87
N ASP A 189 -2.02 -10.55 -26.74
CA ASP A 189 -2.11 -9.32 -27.52
C ASP A 189 -2.38 -8.10 -26.61
N VAL A 190 -3.23 -8.30 -25.60
CA VAL A 190 -3.58 -7.22 -24.66
C VAL A 190 -2.46 -7.02 -23.64
N LEU A 191 -1.79 -8.08 -23.19
CA LEU A 191 -0.62 -7.98 -22.33
C LEU A 191 0.49 -7.16 -23.01
N LYS A 192 0.79 -7.44 -24.28
CA LYS A 192 1.74 -6.67 -25.04
C LYS A 192 1.36 -5.18 -25.11
N GLN A 193 0.10 -4.88 -25.35
CA GLN A 193 -0.40 -3.50 -25.32
C GLN A 193 -0.22 -2.86 -23.95
N ALA A 194 -0.49 -3.59 -22.85
CA ALA A 194 -0.28 -3.09 -21.49
C ALA A 194 1.19 -2.73 -21.24
N GLN A 195 2.13 -3.55 -21.75
CA GLN A 195 3.56 -3.26 -21.69
C GLN A 195 3.95 -2.02 -22.51
N GLU A 196 3.44 -1.88 -23.74
CA GLU A 196 3.67 -0.71 -24.60
C GLU A 196 3.14 0.60 -23.98
N LEU A 197 2.03 0.53 -23.22
CA LEU A 197 1.45 1.65 -22.50
C LEU A 197 2.10 1.92 -21.12
N GLY A 198 3.03 1.05 -20.68
CA GLY A 198 3.69 1.16 -19.39
C GLY A 198 2.80 0.75 -18.20
N TYR A 199 1.70 0.04 -18.43
CA TYR A 199 0.85 -0.51 -17.37
C TYR A 199 1.36 -1.84 -16.84
N ALA A 200 2.10 -2.60 -17.65
CA ALA A 200 2.80 -3.81 -17.26
C ALA A 200 4.31 -3.62 -17.45
N GLU A 201 5.10 -4.17 -16.53
CA GLU A 201 6.55 -4.24 -16.65
C GLU A 201 6.98 -5.30 -17.67
N ALA A 202 8.28 -5.36 -17.99
CA ALA A 202 8.83 -6.37 -18.90
C ALA A 202 8.61 -7.81 -18.35
N ASP A 203 8.70 -7.98 -17.04
CA ASP A 203 8.26 -9.19 -16.34
C ASP A 203 6.95 -8.90 -15.58
N PRO A 204 5.79 -9.25 -16.15
CA PRO A 204 4.49 -8.97 -15.56
C PRO A 204 4.00 -10.09 -14.62
N THR A 205 4.83 -11.09 -14.32
CA THR A 205 4.44 -12.33 -13.63
C THR A 205 3.61 -12.05 -12.38
N LEU A 206 4.06 -11.17 -11.49
CA LEU A 206 3.36 -10.87 -10.24
C LEU A 206 1.96 -10.27 -10.44
N ASP A 207 1.73 -9.60 -11.57
CA ASP A 207 0.42 -9.03 -11.90
C ASP A 207 -0.54 -10.09 -12.45
N ILE A 208 -0.03 -10.94 -13.36
CA ILE A 208 -0.87 -11.89 -14.10
C ILE A 208 -1.13 -13.19 -13.34
N ASP A 209 -0.24 -13.60 -12.43
CA ASP A 209 -0.43 -14.76 -11.56
C ASP A 209 -1.24 -14.44 -10.29
N GLY A 210 -1.46 -13.13 -9.99
CA GLY A 210 -2.25 -12.66 -8.88
C GLY A 210 -1.48 -12.40 -7.59
N THR A 211 -0.16 -12.61 -7.56
CA THR A 211 0.69 -12.41 -6.37
C THR A 211 0.62 -10.98 -5.84
N ASP A 212 0.66 -9.96 -6.71
CA ASP A 212 0.49 -8.55 -6.31
C ASP A 212 -0.83 -8.32 -5.57
N ALA A 213 -1.92 -8.87 -6.09
CA ALA A 213 -3.23 -8.78 -5.45
C ALA A 213 -3.30 -9.57 -4.14
N ALA A 214 -2.61 -10.73 -4.05
CA ALA A 214 -2.57 -11.55 -2.85
C ALA A 214 -1.82 -10.85 -1.70
N HIS A 215 -0.70 -10.17 -1.96
CA HIS A 215 -0.01 -9.34 -0.97
C HIS A 215 -0.97 -8.29 -0.38
N LYS A 216 -1.65 -7.53 -1.24
CA LYS A 216 -2.59 -6.48 -0.81
C LYS A 216 -3.78 -7.05 -0.05
N LEU A 217 -4.32 -8.18 -0.50
CA LEU A 217 -5.44 -8.85 0.16
C LEU A 217 -5.05 -9.37 1.55
N THR A 218 -3.86 -9.96 1.68
CA THR A 218 -3.34 -10.44 2.97
C THR A 218 -3.27 -9.31 3.98
N ILE A 219 -2.74 -8.14 3.58
CA ILE A 219 -2.67 -6.96 4.44
C ILE A 219 -4.07 -6.50 4.87
N MET A 220 -4.99 -6.32 3.92
CA MET A 220 -6.35 -5.87 4.21
C MET A 220 -7.11 -6.89 5.07
N GLY A 221 -7.01 -8.19 4.75
CA GLY A 221 -7.64 -9.27 5.51
C GLY A 221 -7.16 -9.33 6.95
N SER A 222 -5.86 -9.15 7.16
CA SER A 222 -5.28 -9.13 8.52
C SER A 222 -5.80 -7.94 9.33
N ILE A 223 -5.93 -6.76 8.72
CA ILE A 223 -6.50 -5.58 9.39
C ILE A 223 -7.97 -5.80 9.75
N VAL A 224 -8.81 -6.27 8.84
CA VAL A 224 -10.26 -6.34 9.10
C VAL A 224 -10.66 -7.47 10.02
N PHE A 225 -9.90 -8.55 10.08
CA PHE A 225 -10.20 -9.70 10.93
C PHE A 225 -9.34 -9.81 12.18
N GLY A 226 -8.35 -8.93 12.35
CA GLY A 226 -7.46 -8.92 13.51
C GLY A 226 -6.60 -10.18 13.62
N ILE A 227 -6.11 -10.70 12.51
CA ILE A 227 -5.28 -11.90 12.44
C ILE A 227 -3.85 -11.55 12.01
N PRO A 228 -2.84 -12.37 12.35
CA PRO A 228 -1.49 -12.22 11.78
C PRO A 228 -1.51 -12.32 10.26
N LEU A 229 -0.50 -11.74 9.61
CA LEU A 229 -0.31 -11.87 8.17
C LEU A 229 -0.03 -13.34 7.83
N GLN A 230 -0.78 -13.89 6.87
CA GLN A 230 -0.71 -15.30 6.46
C GLN A 230 -0.74 -15.38 4.93
N PHE A 231 0.27 -14.79 4.28
CA PHE A 231 0.34 -14.73 2.82
C PHE A 231 0.32 -16.13 2.19
N ASP A 232 1.08 -17.07 2.74
CA ASP A 232 1.18 -18.45 2.23
C ASP A 232 -0.16 -19.22 2.26
N GLN A 233 -1.14 -18.74 3.03
CA GLN A 233 -2.49 -19.35 3.12
C GLN A 233 -3.49 -18.64 2.19
N THR A 234 -3.10 -17.58 1.50
CA THR A 234 -3.97 -16.87 0.56
C THR A 234 -4.01 -17.65 -0.76
N TYR A 235 -5.18 -18.21 -1.11
CA TYR A 235 -5.36 -18.86 -2.41
C TYR A 235 -5.19 -17.84 -3.53
N THR A 236 -4.39 -18.21 -4.55
CA THR A 236 -4.10 -17.32 -5.66
C THR A 236 -4.19 -18.06 -6.99
N GLU A 237 -4.99 -17.53 -7.89
CA GLU A 237 -5.15 -17.97 -9.27
C GLU A 237 -5.04 -16.79 -10.21
N GLY A 238 -4.20 -16.92 -11.23
CA GLY A 238 -3.94 -15.87 -12.22
C GLY A 238 -5.01 -15.75 -13.30
N ILE A 239 -4.78 -14.85 -14.25
CA ILE A 239 -5.73 -14.51 -15.32
C ILE A 239 -5.31 -15.04 -16.71
N SER A 240 -4.13 -15.59 -16.85
CA SER A 240 -3.55 -15.98 -18.15
C SER A 240 -4.32 -17.09 -18.88
N ASN A 241 -5.12 -17.87 -18.15
CA ASN A 241 -5.93 -18.95 -18.73
C ASN A 241 -7.33 -18.49 -19.20
N ILE A 242 -7.71 -17.23 -18.96
CA ILE A 242 -9.01 -16.71 -19.38
C ILE A 242 -8.99 -16.46 -20.89
N THR A 243 -9.97 -16.99 -21.57
CA THR A 243 -10.11 -16.91 -23.03
C THR A 243 -11.17 -15.86 -23.45
N PRO A 244 -11.13 -15.36 -24.70
CA PRO A 244 -12.22 -14.54 -25.24
C PRO A 244 -13.58 -15.26 -25.21
N GLU A 245 -13.59 -16.59 -25.39
CA GLU A 245 -14.80 -17.41 -25.32
C GLU A 245 -15.42 -17.39 -23.91
N ASP A 246 -14.59 -17.53 -22.84
CA ASP A 246 -15.08 -17.43 -21.46
C ASP A 246 -15.74 -16.08 -21.20
N ILE A 247 -15.12 -15.02 -21.69
CA ILE A 247 -15.64 -13.64 -21.56
C ILE A 247 -16.97 -13.49 -22.32
N SER A 248 -17.07 -14.06 -23.55
CA SER A 248 -18.28 -14.01 -24.35
C SER A 248 -19.43 -14.75 -23.67
N TYR A 249 -19.20 -15.98 -23.18
CA TYR A 249 -20.21 -16.73 -22.45
C TYR A 249 -20.64 -16.05 -21.15
N ALA A 250 -19.71 -15.46 -20.42
CA ALA A 250 -20.06 -14.67 -19.24
C ALA A 250 -20.97 -13.49 -19.61
N ASP A 251 -20.64 -12.80 -20.71
CA ASP A 251 -21.41 -11.66 -21.23
C ASP A 251 -22.84 -12.03 -21.61
N GLU A 252 -23.02 -13.12 -22.34
CA GLU A 252 -24.33 -13.66 -22.73
C GLU A 252 -25.22 -13.99 -21.53
N LEU A 253 -24.60 -14.43 -20.42
CA LEU A 253 -25.29 -14.74 -19.17
C LEU A 253 -25.54 -13.51 -18.28
N GLY A 254 -25.12 -12.30 -18.70
CA GLY A 254 -25.29 -11.06 -17.95
C GLY A 254 -24.23 -10.83 -16.88
N TYR A 255 -23.07 -11.50 -17.00
CA TYR A 255 -21.93 -11.37 -16.11
C TYR A 255 -20.74 -10.74 -16.83
N CYS A 256 -19.77 -10.31 -16.06
CA CYS A 256 -18.40 -10.04 -16.51
C CYS A 256 -17.41 -10.80 -15.64
N ILE A 257 -16.21 -11.05 -16.16
CA ILE A 257 -15.13 -11.65 -15.39
C ILE A 257 -14.22 -10.53 -14.87
N LYS A 258 -13.96 -10.54 -13.56
CA LYS A 258 -13.02 -9.63 -12.91
C LYS A 258 -12.04 -10.43 -12.05
N HIS A 259 -10.79 -10.01 -11.98
CA HIS A 259 -9.81 -10.58 -11.07
C HIS A 259 -9.99 -9.95 -9.69
N LEU A 260 -10.50 -10.69 -8.73
CA LEU A 260 -10.85 -10.19 -7.41
C LEU A 260 -9.98 -10.78 -6.31
N GLY A 261 -9.53 -9.90 -5.40
CA GLY A 261 -9.16 -10.30 -4.05
C GLY A 261 -10.41 -10.30 -3.16
N ILE A 262 -10.70 -11.41 -2.51
CA ILE A 262 -11.87 -11.60 -1.64
C ILE A 262 -11.39 -12.12 -0.29
N ALA A 263 -11.78 -11.42 0.79
CA ALA A 263 -11.57 -11.90 2.15
C ALA A 263 -12.90 -11.91 2.89
N ARG A 264 -13.23 -13.02 3.56
CA ARG A 264 -14.48 -13.15 4.33
C ARG A 264 -14.33 -14.03 5.56
N LYS A 265 -15.08 -13.68 6.60
CA LYS A 265 -15.22 -14.51 7.78
C LYS A 265 -16.27 -15.60 7.54
N THR A 266 -15.94 -16.82 7.93
CA THR A 266 -16.83 -17.98 7.87
C THR A 266 -16.97 -18.60 9.27
N GLY A 267 -17.88 -19.55 9.44
CA GLY A 267 -18.01 -20.28 10.70
C GLY A 267 -16.81 -21.17 11.06
N LYS A 268 -15.84 -21.35 10.12
CA LYS A 268 -14.67 -22.21 10.30
C LYS A 268 -13.35 -21.45 10.37
N GLY A 269 -13.33 -20.19 9.95
CA GLY A 269 -12.12 -19.37 9.85
C GLY A 269 -12.28 -18.25 8.81
N ILE A 270 -11.17 -17.74 8.35
CA ILE A 270 -11.11 -16.67 7.35
C ILE A 270 -10.76 -17.28 5.99
N GLU A 271 -11.51 -16.92 4.96
CA GLU A 271 -11.16 -17.21 3.56
C GLU A 271 -10.49 -15.98 2.96
N MET A 272 -9.30 -16.16 2.38
CA MET A 272 -8.62 -15.16 1.57
C MET A 272 -8.26 -15.78 0.21
N ARG A 273 -8.73 -15.18 -0.87
CA ARG A 273 -8.52 -15.71 -2.22
C ARG A 273 -8.47 -14.63 -3.27
N VAL A 274 -7.57 -14.81 -4.23
CA VAL A 274 -7.43 -14.00 -5.43
C VAL A 274 -7.69 -14.91 -6.64
N HIS A 275 -8.70 -14.61 -7.42
CA HIS A 275 -9.02 -15.43 -8.61
C HIS A 275 -9.96 -14.69 -9.58
N PRO A 276 -10.04 -15.13 -10.86
CA PRO A 276 -11.08 -14.71 -11.77
C PRO A 276 -12.47 -15.01 -11.21
N THR A 277 -13.36 -14.04 -11.23
CA THR A 277 -14.69 -14.13 -10.60
C THR A 277 -15.76 -13.59 -11.55
N LEU A 278 -16.84 -14.35 -11.69
CA LEU A 278 -18.06 -13.90 -12.39
C LEU A 278 -18.82 -12.91 -11.53
N LEU A 279 -18.97 -11.69 -12.03
CA LEU A 279 -19.77 -10.64 -11.41
C LEU A 279 -20.97 -10.28 -12.29
N SER A 280 -22.17 -10.23 -11.69
CA SER A 280 -23.32 -9.65 -12.39
C SER A 280 -23.00 -8.21 -12.80
N LYS A 281 -23.30 -7.84 -14.04
CA LYS A 281 -23.06 -6.49 -14.59
C LYS A 281 -23.75 -5.38 -13.81
N SER A 282 -24.76 -5.70 -13.00
CA SER A 282 -25.44 -4.77 -12.10
C SER A 282 -24.64 -4.41 -10.84
N ARG A 283 -23.57 -5.12 -10.54
CA ARG A 283 -22.75 -4.86 -9.35
C ARG A 283 -21.77 -3.71 -9.58
N LEU A 284 -21.49 -2.94 -8.53
CA LEU A 284 -20.60 -1.78 -8.60
C LEU A 284 -19.18 -2.16 -9.09
N LEU A 285 -18.59 -3.22 -8.54
CA LEU A 285 -17.27 -3.68 -8.96
C LEU A 285 -17.21 -4.11 -10.43
N ALA A 286 -18.32 -4.59 -11.01
CA ALA A 286 -18.37 -4.98 -12.42
C ALA A 286 -18.07 -3.81 -13.37
N ASN A 287 -18.32 -2.58 -12.93
CA ASN A 287 -18.19 -1.35 -13.72
C ASN A 287 -16.83 -0.63 -13.49
N VAL A 288 -15.94 -1.19 -12.71
CA VAL A 288 -14.57 -0.67 -12.53
C VAL A 288 -13.70 -1.20 -13.67
N ASN A 289 -13.36 -0.34 -14.63
CA ASN A 289 -12.68 -0.71 -15.87
C ASN A 289 -11.30 -0.06 -16.01
N GLY A 290 -10.53 -0.48 -17.03
CA GLY A 290 -9.20 0.00 -17.31
C GLY A 290 -8.25 -0.30 -16.16
N VAL A 291 -7.36 0.63 -15.83
CA VAL A 291 -6.39 0.51 -14.73
C VAL A 291 -6.97 0.87 -13.36
N GLY A 292 -8.29 1.14 -13.28
CA GLY A 292 -8.97 1.53 -12.05
C GLY A 292 -8.94 0.43 -10.99
N ASN A 293 -8.78 0.82 -9.73
CA ASN A 293 -8.92 -0.03 -8.57
C ASN A 293 -10.16 0.33 -7.75
N ALA A 294 -10.70 -0.65 -7.05
CA ALA A 294 -11.79 -0.42 -6.11
C ALA A 294 -11.84 -1.52 -5.04
N VAL A 295 -12.19 -1.14 -3.82
CA VAL A 295 -12.42 -2.06 -2.71
C VAL A 295 -13.82 -1.83 -2.15
N LEU A 296 -14.62 -2.89 -2.15
CA LEU A 296 -15.95 -2.94 -1.56
C LEU A 296 -15.84 -3.64 -0.21
N VAL A 297 -16.29 -2.98 0.84
CA VAL A 297 -16.22 -3.47 2.22
C VAL A 297 -17.64 -3.55 2.77
N HIS A 298 -17.97 -4.65 3.43
CA HIS A 298 -19.26 -4.83 4.10
C HIS A 298 -19.07 -4.95 5.60
N GLY A 299 -19.58 -3.95 6.32
CA GLY A 299 -19.60 -3.92 7.77
C GLY A 299 -21.02 -4.14 8.30
N ASN A 300 -21.13 -4.76 9.47
CA ASN A 300 -22.40 -5.10 10.11
C ASN A 300 -23.30 -3.88 10.41
N ALA A 301 -22.72 -2.72 10.67
CA ALA A 301 -23.47 -1.50 11.00
C ALA A 301 -23.59 -0.57 9.81
N VAL A 302 -22.53 -0.35 9.02
CA VAL A 302 -22.52 0.60 7.92
C VAL A 302 -23.07 0.00 6.61
N GLY A 303 -23.11 -1.33 6.51
CA GLY A 303 -23.44 -2.02 5.26
C GLY A 303 -22.29 -1.98 4.26
N ALA A 304 -22.63 -1.93 2.96
CA ALA A 304 -21.64 -1.93 1.88
C ALA A 304 -21.12 -0.52 1.59
N THR A 305 -19.81 -0.35 1.61
CA THR A 305 -19.11 0.89 1.23
C THR A 305 -18.09 0.60 0.14
N LEU A 306 -17.98 1.46 -0.87
CA LEU A 306 -17.07 1.32 -2.01
C LEU A 306 -16.07 2.46 -2.03
N TYR A 307 -14.80 2.12 -2.17
CA TYR A 307 -13.68 3.03 -2.30
C TYR A 307 -13.00 2.77 -3.64
N SER A 308 -12.90 3.78 -4.50
CA SER A 308 -12.31 3.61 -5.83
C SER A 308 -11.41 4.77 -6.20
N GLY A 309 -10.40 4.48 -7.02
CA GLY A 309 -9.42 5.46 -7.46
C GLY A 309 -8.25 4.81 -8.20
N PRO A 310 -7.18 5.59 -8.47
CA PRO A 310 -5.96 5.05 -9.05
C PRO A 310 -5.25 4.13 -8.03
N GLY A 311 -5.01 2.88 -8.42
CA GLY A 311 -4.38 1.86 -7.56
C GLY A 311 -2.85 1.90 -7.55
N ALA A 312 -2.24 2.64 -8.49
CA ALA A 312 -0.79 2.79 -8.65
C ALA A 312 -0.47 4.12 -9.33
N GLY A 313 0.80 4.44 -9.45
CA GLY A 313 1.31 5.65 -10.10
C GLY A 313 2.07 6.55 -9.13
N ALA A 314 2.96 7.39 -9.68
CA ALA A 314 3.87 8.22 -8.90
C ALA A 314 3.13 9.12 -7.89
N GLU A 315 2.22 9.96 -8.39
CA GLU A 315 1.50 10.94 -7.57
C GLU A 315 0.47 10.27 -6.64
N ALA A 316 -0.25 9.26 -7.13
CA ALA A 316 -1.26 8.55 -6.35
C ALA A 316 -0.64 7.87 -5.13
N THR A 317 0.45 7.12 -5.33
CA THR A 317 1.15 6.43 -4.24
C THR A 317 1.88 7.41 -3.32
N ALA A 318 2.49 8.47 -3.88
CA ALA A 318 3.10 9.54 -3.10
C ALA A 318 2.11 10.24 -2.18
N SER A 319 0.85 10.41 -2.60
CA SER A 319 -0.21 10.98 -1.76
C SER A 319 -0.41 10.18 -0.48
N ALA A 320 -0.37 8.86 -0.55
CA ALA A 320 -0.49 7.99 0.63
C ALA A 320 0.77 8.05 1.52
N VAL A 321 1.98 8.08 0.92
CA VAL A 321 3.23 8.29 1.67
C VAL A 321 3.18 9.61 2.45
N VAL A 322 2.80 10.70 1.80
CA VAL A 322 2.72 12.02 2.44
C VAL A 322 1.64 12.07 3.52
N ALA A 323 0.52 11.37 3.32
CA ALA A 323 -0.52 11.26 4.35
C ALA A 323 0.00 10.56 5.62
N ASP A 324 0.79 9.48 5.47
CA ASP A 324 1.43 8.81 6.59
C ASP A 324 2.48 9.69 7.29
N LEU A 325 3.27 10.45 6.52
CA LEU A 325 4.22 11.43 7.06
C LEU A 325 3.52 12.51 7.89
N ILE A 326 2.38 13.02 7.41
CA ILE A 326 1.60 14.04 8.14
C ILE A 326 1.05 13.46 9.45
N ASP A 327 0.55 12.23 9.45
CA ASP A 327 -0.02 11.62 10.66
C ASP A 327 1.05 11.35 11.72
N ILE A 328 2.20 10.81 11.31
CA ILE A 328 3.35 10.63 12.21
C ILE A 328 3.82 11.99 12.74
N GLY A 329 3.92 12.99 11.87
CA GLY A 329 4.32 14.33 12.27
C GLY A 329 3.37 14.96 13.29
N ARG A 330 2.05 14.79 13.11
CA ARG A 330 1.03 15.26 14.08
C ARG A 330 1.14 14.54 15.42
N GLN A 331 1.42 13.25 15.40
CA GLN A 331 1.65 12.48 16.62
C GLN A 331 2.87 12.99 17.38
N LEU A 332 3.98 13.21 16.68
CA LEU A 332 5.19 13.81 17.26
C LEU A 332 4.91 15.21 17.83
N ALA A 333 4.08 16.01 17.12
CA ALA A 333 3.60 17.30 17.53
C ALA A 333 2.87 17.28 18.86
N ALA A 334 1.98 16.33 19.00
CA ALA A 334 1.18 16.16 20.20
C ALA A 334 1.99 15.64 21.41
N GLY A 335 3.30 15.36 21.21
CA GLY A 335 4.18 14.78 22.23
C GLY A 335 3.80 13.35 22.62
N SER A 336 3.05 12.65 21.76
CA SER A 336 2.71 11.25 22.00
C SER A 336 3.94 10.38 21.79
N VAL A 337 4.26 9.57 22.81
CA VAL A 337 5.39 8.64 22.78
C VAL A 337 5.00 7.33 22.10
N GLU A 338 3.72 6.97 22.16
CA GLU A 338 3.20 5.71 21.59
C GLU A 338 2.46 5.96 20.28
N PRO A 339 2.52 5.02 19.31
CA PRO A 339 1.65 5.03 18.15
C PRO A 339 0.18 5.11 18.53
N VAL A 340 -0.57 5.94 17.80
CA VAL A 340 -2.03 6.11 18.05
C VAL A 340 -2.77 4.82 17.74
N TYR A 341 -2.33 4.10 16.73
CA TYR A 341 -2.93 2.85 16.28
C TYR A 341 -1.90 1.71 16.27
N PRO A 342 -2.27 0.51 16.73
CA PRO A 342 -1.46 -0.67 16.46
C PRO A 342 -1.32 -0.92 14.95
N PRO A 343 -0.24 -1.53 14.47
CA PRO A 343 0.02 -1.69 13.04
C PRO A 343 -1.15 -2.32 12.25
N LEU A 344 -1.77 -3.37 12.78
CA LEU A 344 -2.96 -4.02 12.20
C LEU A 344 -4.30 -3.53 12.77
N GLY A 345 -4.32 -2.44 13.53
CA GLY A 345 -5.55 -1.88 14.10
C GLY A 345 -6.08 -2.58 15.36
N TYR A 346 -5.43 -3.65 15.83
CA TYR A 346 -5.83 -4.43 16.99
C TYR A 346 -4.71 -4.50 18.03
N ARG A 347 -5.05 -4.31 19.31
CA ARG A 347 -4.09 -4.51 20.41
C ARG A 347 -3.83 -5.99 20.71
N HIS A 348 -4.80 -6.86 20.39
CA HIS A 348 -4.72 -8.30 20.56
C HIS A 348 -5.23 -8.97 19.28
N ALA A 349 -4.35 -9.63 18.56
CA ALA A 349 -4.72 -10.39 17.38
C ALA A 349 -5.44 -11.70 17.75
N HIS A 350 -6.33 -12.16 16.88
CA HIS A 350 -6.94 -13.49 16.97
C HIS A 350 -5.98 -14.53 16.37
N ASN A 351 -5.09 -15.07 17.19
CA ASN A 351 -4.12 -16.07 16.73
C ASN A 351 -4.74 -17.45 16.45
N ASP A 352 -5.96 -17.67 16.88
CA ASP A 352 -6.73 -18.92 16.79
C ASP A 352 -7.70 -18.97 15.61
N LEU A 353 -7.79 -17.91 14.81
CA LEU A 353 -8.59 -17.90 13.58
C LEU A 353 -7.71 -18.28 12.36
N PRO A 354 -7.83 -19.52 11.87
CA PRO A 354 -7.03 -19.93 10.71
C PRO A 354 -7.52 -19.25 9.44
N VAL A 355 -6.58 -18.94 8.54
CA VAL A 355 -6.90 -18.72 7.14
C VAL A 355 -7.10 -20.10 6.50
N LEU A 356 -8.23 -20.27 5.85
CA LEU A 356 -8.59 -21.54 5.26
C LEU A 356 -7.95 -21.66 3.87
N GLY A 357 -7.07 -22.65 3.71
CA GLY A 357 -6.65 -23.11 2.40
C GLY A 357 -7.86 -23.68 1.64
N ILE A 358 -7.96 -23.39 0.34
CA ILE A 358 -9.02 -23.92 -0.56
C ILE A 358 -8.47 -25.12 -1.29
#